data_231d3134b1fde695f036c903536ae961
#
_entry.id   231d3134b1fde695f036c903536ae961
#
_cell.length_a   1.000
_cell.length_b   1.000
_cell.length_c   1.000
_cell.angle_alpha   90.00
_cell.angle_beta   90.00
_cell.angle_gamma   90.00
#
_symmetry.space_group_name_H-M   'P 1'
#
loop_
_entity.id
_entity.type
_entity.pdbx_description
1 polymer ?
#
loop_
_entity_poly.entity_id
_entity_poly.type
_entity_poly.pdbx_seq_one_letter_code
_entity_poly.pdbx_strand_id
1 'polypeptide(L)'
;MEIPILLDQFYLTFGIEKYATWRPEKAPHAIICGATGSGKTYFTKLLLGKIALYAENCEIVVCDFKNDDDYIFLDGCKHFYRYMECQRGLETFYQAFQSRQSGEDKTRNMKVLLFEEWASYLNSIDKKEQDNEKRKLSNLLMLSRSFNMQVIICVQRADAQYFSTARDNANLIVGLGNLSDESRSMLFSSYRSEMLPDRKQGTGYMLTSGTNLTAVQVPTISNMEKLHKVVREAVNR
;
A
#
# COMPACT_ATOMS: atom_id res chain seq x y z
N MET A 1 -11.41 -1.92 13.22
CA MET A 1 -11.44 -0.55 12.65
C MET A 1 -11.81 -0.63 11.17
N GLU A 2 -12.66 0.29 10.67
CA GLU A 2 -13.01 0.39 9.25
C GLU A 2 -12.54 1.73 8.69
N ILE A 3 -11.71 1.68 7.65
CA ILE A 3 -11.16 2.87 7.00
C ILE A 3 -11.83 3.03 5.64
N PRO A 4 -12.60 4.10 5.39
CA PRO A 4 -13.22 4.37 4.08
C PRO A 4 -12.17 4.88 3.11
N ILE A 5 -11.80 4.07 2.09
CA ILE A 5 -10.65 4.36 1.24
C ILE A 5 -11.00 4.73 -0.20
N LEU A 6 -11.99 4.10 -0.80
CA LEU A 6 -12.36 4.30 -2.19
C LEU A 6 -13.89 4.42 -2.31
N LEU A 7 -14.38 5.10 -3.33
CA LEU A 7 -15.81 5.17 -3.65
C LEU A 7 -16.20 3.92 -4.46
N ASP A 8 -17.34 3.31 -4.11
CA ASP A 8 -17.93 2.21 -4.86
C ASP A 8 -18.64 2.77 -6.10
N GLN A 9 -18.15 2.39 -7.29
CA GLN A 9 -18.68 2.91 -8.55
C GLN A 9 -20.14 2.51 -8.81
N PHE A 10 -20.59 1.36 -8.30
CA PHE A 10 -21.99 0.96 -8.45
C PHE A 10 -22.93 2.00 -7.83
N TYR A 11 -22.66 2.42 -6.61
CA TYR A 11 -23.48 3.43 -5.93
C TYR A 11 -23.35 4.83 -6.54
N LEU A 12 -22.18 5.16 -7.08
CA LEU A 12 -21.98 6.43 -7.79
C LEU A 12 -22.90 6.56 -9.03
N THR A 13 -23.28 5.46 -9.68
CA THR A 13 -24.24 5.51 -10.81
C THR A 13 -25.63 6.01 -10.39
N PHE A 14 -25.95 5.92 -9.10
CA PHE A 14 -27.18 6.42 -8.50
C PHE A 14 -26.99 7.76 -7.78
N GLY A 15 -25.83 8.41 -7.94
CA GLY A 15 -25.49 9.64 -7.23
C GLY A 15 -25.24 9.47 -5.73
N ILE A 16 -24.98 8.24 -5.27
CA ILE A 16 -24.74 7.93 -3.86
C ILE A 16 -23.24 7.73 -3.62
N GLU A 17 -22.65 8.53 -2.74
CA GLU A 17 -21.28 8.34 -2.28
C GLU A 17 -21.21 7.27 -1.19
N LYS A 18 -21.00 6.04 -1.59
CA LYS A 18 -20.72 4.92 -0.67
C LYS A 18 -19.27 4.51 -0.77
N TYR A 19 -18.62 4.37 0.37
CA TYR A 19 -17.22 3.97 0.43
C TYR A 19 -17.05 2.46 0.51
N ALA A 20 -16.15 1.94 -0.30
CA ALA A 20 -15.49 0.66 -0.04
C ALA A 20 -14.49 0.87 1.09
N THR A 21 -14.55 0.02 2.11
CA THR A 21 -13.78 0.16 3.34
C THR A 21 -12.67 -0.87 3.44
N TRP A 22 -11.57 -0.49 4.05
CA TRP A 22 -10.49 -1.39 4.43
C TRP A 22 -10.54 -1.68 5.93
N ARG A 23 -10.36 -2.95 6.28
CA ARG A 23 -10.26 -3.43 7.67
C ARG A 23 -8.88 -4.05 7.88
N PRO A 24 -7.88 -3.29 8.36
CA PRO A 24 -6.51 -3.77 8.50
C PRO A 24 -6.34 -5.03 9.34
N GLU A 25 -7.18 -5.23 10.33
CA GLU A 25 -7.17 -6.44 11.16
C GLU A 25 -7.62 -7.71 10.41
N LYS A 26 -8.39 -7.57 9.32
CA LYS A 26 -8.86 -8.68 8.47
C LYS A 26 -8.03 -8.83 7.20
N ALA A 27 -7.63 -7.70 6.61
CA ALA A 27 -6.84 -7.62 5.39
C ALA A 27 -5.57 -6.78 5.65
N PRO A 28 -4.56 -7.33 6.34
CA PRO A 28 -3.47 -6.55 6.95
C PRO A 28 -2.52 -5.91 5.94
N HIS A 29 -2.36 -6.49 4.76
CA HIS A 29 -1.38 -6.04 3.78
C HIS A 29 -2.07 -5.70 2.47
N ALA A 30 -1.49 -4.74 1.75
CA ALA A 30 -2.02 -4.26 0.48
C ALA A 30 -0.99 -4.32 -0.65
N ILE A 31 -1.47 -4.63 -1.86
CA ILE A 31 -0.74 -4.38 -3.10
C ILE A 31 -1.56 -3.38 -3.92
N ILE A 32 -0.92 -2.27 -4.29
CA ILE A 32 -1.50 -1.24 -5.14
C ILE A 32 -0.77 -1.29 -6.49
N CYS A 33 -1.51 -1.57 -7.55
CA CYS A 33 -0.96 -1.75 -8.90
C CYS A 33 -1.62 -0.79 -9.88
N GLY A 34 -0.85 -0.32 -10.86
CA GLY A 34 -1.36 0.50 -11.96
C GLY A 34 -0.24 1.22 -12.70
N ALA A 35 -0.43 1.47 -13.98
CA ALA A 35 0.54 2.15 -14.82
C ALA A 35 0.79 3.61 -14.36
N THR A 36 1.84 4.22 -14.89
CA THR A 36 2.10 5.66 -14.70
C THR A 36 0.87 6.46 -15.13
N GLY A 37 0.50 7.47 -14.32
CA GLY A 37 -0.69 8.28 -14.59
C GLY A 37 -2.03 7.66 -14.19
N SER A 38 -2.06 6.43 -13.66
CA SER A 38 -3.32 5.79 -13.22
C SER A 38 -3.94 6.39 -11.94
N GLY A 39 -3.19 7.21 -11.21
CA GLY A 39 -3.64 7.83 -9.95
C GLY A 39 -3.16 7.13 -8.68
N LYS A 40 -2.19 6.19 -8.79
CA LYS A 40 -1.63 5.46 -7.63
C LYS A 40 -1.16 6.38 -6.52
N THR A 41 -0.22 7.29 -6.82
CA THR A 41 0.38 8.16 -5.81
C THR A 41 -0.65 9.10 -5.17
N TYR A 42 -1.64 9.55 -5.92
CA TYR A 42 -2.76 10.30 -5.35
C TYR A 42 -3.56 9.45 -4.36
N PHE A 43 -3.85 8.19 -4.73
CA PHE A 43 -4.54 7.25 -3.85
C PHE A 43 -3.69 6.88 -2.63
N THR A 44 -2.39 6.63 -2.77
CA THR A 44 -1.54 6.28 -1.62
C THR A 44 -1.40 7.43 -0.64
N LYS A 45 -1.29 8.68 -1.10
CA LYS A 45 -1.36 9.87 -0.22
C LYS A 45 -2.69 9.92 0.55
N LEU A 46 -3.82 9.71 -0.14
CA LEU A 46 -5.13 9.64 0.52
C LEU A 46 -5.20 8.50 1.55
N LEU A 47 -4.70 7.32 1.19
CA LEU A 47 -4.69 6.14 2.06
C LEU A 47 -3.88 6.39 3.34
N LEU A 48 -2.68 6.97 3.22
CA LEU A 48 -1.87 7.37 4.38
C LEU A 48 -2.61 8.38 5.27
N GLY A 49 -3.26 9.37 4.67
CA GLY A 49 -4.07 10.35 5.40
C GLY A 49 -5.25 9.70 6.14
N LYS A 50 -5.94 8.76 5.49
CA LYS A 50 -7.01 7.99 6.13
C LYS A 50 -6.49 7.12 7.27
N ILE A 51 -5.38 6.43 7.09
CA ILE A 51 -4.74 5.66 8.16
C ILE A 51 -4.41 6.56 9.35
N ALA A 52 -3.75 7.71 9.11
CA ALA A 52 -3.36 8.64 10.14
C ALA A 52 -4.54 9.23 10.93
N LEU A 53 -5.71 9.38 10.28
CA LEU A 53 -6.93 9.90 10.90
C LEU A 53 -7.73 8.85 11.66
N TYR A 54 -7.76 7.59 11.17
CA TYR A 54 -8.60 6.53 11.72
C TYR A 54 -7.87 5.63 12.72
N ALA A 55 -6.55 5.51 12.59
CA ALA A 55 -5.73 4.71 13.50
C ALA A 55 -5.01 5.61 14.52
N GLU A 56 -5.53 5.65 15.73
CA GLU A 56 -4.93 6.43 16.81
C GLU A 56 -3.48 6.01 17.07
N ASN A 57 -2.60 7.00 17.19
CA ASN A 57 -1.16 6.80 17.44
C ASN A 57 -0.45 5.87 16.44
N CYS A 58 -0.94 5.77 15.19
CA CYS A 58 -0.25 5.01 14.18
C CYS A 58 1.11 5.62 13.84
N GLU A 59 2.07 4.76 13.52
CA GLU A 59 3.39 5.12 13.01
C GLU A 59 3.46 4.71 11.55
N ILE A 60 3.96 5.59 10.69
CA ILE A 60 4.06 5.32 9.25
C ILE A 60 5.51 5.47 8.80
N VAL A 61 6.01 4.44 8.13
CA VAL A 61 7.28 4.45 7.41
C VAL A 61 6.98 4.56 5.93
N VAL A 62 7.57 5.54 5.25
CA VAL A 62 7.39 5.76 3.81
C VAL A 62 8.73 5.59 3.11
N CYS A 63 8.78 4.66 2.16
CA CYS A 63 9.89 4.44 1.24
C CYS A 63 9.46 4.89 -0.16
N ASP A 64 9.96 6.03 -0.61
CA ASP A 64 9.74 6.59 -1.94
C ASP A 64 10.97 6.34 -2.81
N PHE A 65 10.97 5.22 -3.54
CA PHE A 65 12.11 4.88 -4.39
C PHE A 65 12.19 5.76 -5.65
N LYS A 66 11.07 6.27 -6.12
CA LYS A 66 11.02 7.13 -7.30
C LYS A 66 11.74 8.46 -7.09
N ASN A 67 11.69 8.99 -5.88
CA ASN A 67 12.36 10.23 -5.47
C ASN A 67 11.93 11.46 -6.30
N ASP A 68 10.65 11.55 -6.63
CA ASP A 68 10.07 12.71 -7.29
C ASP A 68 9.41 13.68 -6.28
N ASP A 69 8.73 14.73 -6.80
CA ASP A 69 8.12 15.77 -5.97
C ASP A 69 6.83 15.32 -5.27
N ASP A 70 6.32 14.14 -5.58
CA ASP A 70 5.03 13.66 -5.06
C ASP A 70 4.98 13.58 -3.53
N TYR A 71 6.11 13.25 -2.90
CA TYR A 71 6.24 13.13 -1.44
C TYR A 71 7.13 14.21 -0.81
N ILE A 72 7.45 15.31 -1.52
CA ILE A 72 8.29 16.40 -1.01
C ILE A 72 7.76 16.98 0.33
N PHE A 73 6.46 16.91 0.56
CA PHE A 73 5.85 17.33 1.81
C PHE A 73 6.31 16.50 3.03
N LEU A 74 6.97 15.36 2.83
CA LEU A 74 7.56 14.53 3.89
C LEU A 74 9.03 14.80 4.15
N ASP A 75 9.67 15.68 3.39
CA ASP A 75 11.08 15.98 3.59
C ASP A 75 11.35 16.42 5.03
N GLY A 76 12.43 15.86 5.60
CA GLY A 76 12.81 16.07 6.98
C GLY A 76 12.01 15.27 8.03
N CYS A 77 11.03 14.46 7.62
CA CYS A 77 10.35 13.55 8.54
C CYS A 77 11.24 12.35 8.92
N LYS A 78 11.10 11.89 10.17
CA LYS A 78 11.94 10.84 10.79
C LYS A 78 11.93 9.52 10.03
N HIS A 79 10.77 9.09 9.55
CA HIS A 79 10.56 7.79 8.91
C HIS A 79 10.21 7.92 7.43
N PHE A 80 10.76 8.94 6.75
CA PHE A 80 10.69 9.12 5.33
C PHE A 80 12.04 8.79 4.67
N TYR A 81 12.05 7.87 3.72
CA TYR A 81 13.25 7.36 3.06
C TYR A 81 13.09 7.47 1.55
N ARG A 82 14.08 8.04 0.87
CA ARG A 82 14.05 8.27 -0.59
C ARG A 82 15.13 7.48 -1.30
N TYR A 83 14.85 7.07 -2.54
CA TYR A 83 15.78 6.37 -3.42
C TYR A 83 16.47 5.21 -2.69
N MET A 84 17.81 5.14 -2.69
CA MET A 84 18.58 4.05 -2.06
C MET A 84 18.42 3.98 -0.54
N GLU A 85 18.00 5.06 0.13
CA GLU A 85 17.68 5.04 1.55
C GLU A 85 16.44 4.17 1.87
N CYS A 86 15.65 3.79 0.86
CA CYS A 86 14.54 2.86 1.02
C CYS A 86 14.97 1.52 1.61
N GLN A 87 16.21 1.08 1.36
CA GLN A 87 16.80 -0.10 2.00
C GLN A 87 16.82 0.06 3.53
N ARG A 88 17.27 1.21 4.01
CA ARG A 88 17.28 1.52 5.44
C ARG A 88 15.86 1.63 6.00
N GLY A 89 14.92 2.17 5.23
CA GLY A 89 13.51 2.26 5.62
C GLY A 89 12.88 0.88 5.85
N LEU A 90 13.08 -0.04 4.90
CA LEU A 90 12.61 -1.43 5.05
C LEU A 90 13.29 -2.14 6.22
N GLU A 91 14.60 -1.96 6.39
CA GLU A 91 15.35 -2.54 7.51
C GLU A 91 14.82 -2.02 8.85
N THR A 92 14.61 -0.71 8.98
CA THR A 92 14.06 -0.09 10.20
C THR A 92 12.69 -0.68 10.55
N PHE A 93 11.81 -0.85 9.55
CA PHE A 93 10.50 -1.45 9.77
C PHE A 93 10.60 -2.94 10.14
N TYR A 94 11.53 -3.66 9.50
CA TYR A 94 11.77 -5.08 9.78
C TYR A 94 12.32 -5.30 11.19
N GLN A 95 13.25 -4.47 11.66
CA GLN A 95 13.78 -4.51 13.03
C GLN A 95 12.68 -4.21 14.06
N ALA A 96 11.80 -3.24 13.80
CA ALA A 96 10.64 -2.98 14.65
C ALA A 96 9.70 -4.20 14.74
N PHE A 97 9.52 -4.92 13.63
CA PHE A 97 8.78 -6.19 13.62
C PHE A 97 9.49 -7.24 14.48
N GLN A 98 10.80 -7.44 14.32
CA GLN A 98 11.57 -8.41 15.10
C GLN A 98 11.53 -8.11 16.60
N SER A 99 11.63 -6.83 17.00
CA SER A 99 11.53 -6.40 18.39
C SER A 99 10.15 -6.70 19.00
N ARG A 100 9.06 -6.55 18.22
CA ARG A 100 7.73 -7.00 18.65
C ARG A 100 7.61 -8.52 18.71
N GLN A 101 8.22 -9.21 17.77
CA GLN A 101 8.21 -10.68 17.71
C GLN A 101 9.00 -11.30 18.88
N SER A 102 10.13 -10.72 19.26
CA SER A 102 10.93 -11.15 20.41
C SER A 102 10.29 -10.79 21.78
N GLY A 103 9.32 -9.87 21.77
CA GLY A 103 8.67 -9.37 22.99
C GLY A 103 9.42 -8.25 23.69
N GLU A 104 10.48 -7.69 23.10
CA GLU A 104 11.15 -6.50 23.55
C GLU A 104 10.24 -5.27 23.44
N ASP A 105 9.61 -5.06 22.27
CA ASP A 105 8.54 -4.08 22.09
C ASP A 105 7.18 -4.74 22.32
N LYS A 106 6.54 -4.37 23.41
CA LYS A 106 5.18 -4.85 23.77
C LYS A 106 4.07 -3.93 23.28
N THR A 107 4.40 -2.86 22.60
CA THR A 107 3.39 -1.95 22.03
C THR A 107 2.58 -2.62 20.93
N ARG A 108 1.36 -2.17 20.76
CA ARG A 108 0.44 -2.71 19.71
C ARG A 108 -0.27 -1.60 18.94
N ASN A 109 0.26 -0.36 19.00
CA ASN A 109 -0.15 0.69 18.08
C ASN A 109 0.11 0.23 16.64
N MET A 110 -0.74 0.67 15.72
CA MET A 110 -0.60 0.33 14.31
C MET A 110 0.70 0.89 13.73
N LYS A 111 1.51 0.05 13.07
CA LYS A 111 2.66 0.48 12.27
C LYS A 111 2.43 0.11 10.81
N VAL A 112 2.67 1.05 9.90
CA VAL A 112 2.47 0.86 8.47
C VAL A 112 3.74 1.17 7.71
N LEU A 113 4.14 0.25 6.82
CA LEU A 113 5.15 0.50 5.79
C LEU A 113 4.42 0.77 4.47
N LEU A 114 4.63 1.93 3.87
CA LEU A 114 4.38 2.16 2.46
C LEU A 114 5.70 2.05 1.70
N PHE A 115 5.77 1.16 0.71
CA PHE A 115 6.90 1.08 -0.21
C PHE A 115 6.43 1.38 -1.64
N GLU A 116 6.79 2.55 -2.14
CA GLU A 116 6.52 2.97 -3.52
C GLU A 116 7.59 2.44 -4.48
N GLU A 117 7.14 1.93 -5.63
CA GLU A 117 7.98 1.41 -6.71
C GLU A 117 8.90 0.25 -6.29
N TRP A 118 8.33 -0.72 -5.56
CA TRP A 118 9.04 -1.91 -5.08
C TRP A 118 9.82 -2.66 -6.18
N ALA A 119 9.21 -2.84 -7.36
CA ALA A 119 9.85 -3.53 -8.47
C ALA A 119 11.08 -2.76 -9.00
N SER A 120 10.98 -1.43 -9.09
CA SER A 120 12.09 -0.57 -9.53
C SER A 120 13.24 -0.61 -8.53
N TYR A 121 12.93 -0.58 -7.22
CA TYR A 121 13.92 -0.74 -6.16
C TYR A 121 14.66 -2.08 -6.28
N LEU A 122 13.95 -3.20 -6.40
CA LEU A 122 14.59 -4.51 -6.53
C LEU A 122 15.50 -4.59 -7.75
N ASN A 123 15.09 -4.01 -8.89
CA ASN A 123 15.90 -4.01 -10.10
C ASN A 123 17.15 -3.13 -10.01
N SER A 124 17.27 -2.25 -9.01
CA SER A 124 18.42 -1.36 -8.82
C SER A 124 19.52 -1.94 -7.93
N ILE A 125 19.27 -3.07 -7.27
CA ILE A 125 20.21 -3.74 -6.36
C ILE A 125 20.62 -5.09 -6.91
N ASP A 126 21.74 -5.64 -6.41
CA ASP A 126 22.25 -6.92 -6.89
C ASP A 126 21.32 -8.10 -6.46
N LYS A 127 21.50 -9.24 -7.11
CA LYS A 127 20.61 -10.39 -6.91
C LYS A 127 20.59 -10.92 -5.47
N LYS A 128 21.72 -10.90 -4.79
CA LYS A 128 21.83 -11.36 -3.40
C LYS A 128 21.05 -10.45 -2.46
N GLU A 129 21.15 -9.15 -2.68
CA GLU A 129 20.37 -8.15 -1.95
C GLU A 129 18.89 -8.27 -2.27
N GLN A 130 18.50 -8.44 -3.56
CA GLN A 130 17.12 -8.70 -3.95
C GLN A 130 16.49 -9.87 -3.18
N ASP A 131 17.20 -10.99 -3.10
CA ASP A 131 16.71 -12.20 -2.42
C ASP A 131 16.56 -11.96 -0.91
N ASN A 132 17.45 -11.17 -0.32
CA ASN A 132 17.36 -10.77 1.09
C ASN A 132 16.14 -9.85 1.34
N GLU A 133 15.95 -8.84 0.52
CA GLU A 133 14.84 -7.90 0.65
C GLU A 133 13.48 -8.60 0.42
N LYS A 134 13.39 -9.48 -0.57
CA LYS A 134 12.20 -10.32 -0.79
C LYS A 134 11.90 -11.23 0.40
N ARG A 135 12.94 -11.74 1.09
CA ARG A 135 12.77 -12.55 2.30
C ARG A 135 12.22 -11.74 3.45
N LYS A 136 12.72 -10.52 3.67
CA LYS A 136 12.18 -9.59 4.67
C LYS A 136 10.71 -9.28 4.38
N LEU A 137 10.38 -8.91 3.14
CA LEU A 137 8.99 -8.67 2.72
C LEU A 137 8.11 -9.90 2.97
N SER A 138 8.58 -11.11 2.61
CA SER A 138 7.84 -12.35 2.84
C SER A 138 7.53 -12.58 4.32
N ASN A 139 8.53 -12.41 5.19
CA ASN A 139 8.34 -12.56 6.63
C ASN A 139 7.32 -11.56 7.18
N LEU A 140 7.39 -10.30 6.73
CA LEU A 140 6.42 -9.27 7.10
C LEU A 140 5.00 -9.66 6.66
N LEU A 141 4.81 -10.03 5.39
CA LEU A 141 3.49 -10.41 4.87
C LEU A 141 2.89 -11.63 5.57
N MET A 142 3.73 -12.58 6.01
CA MET A 142 3.26 -13.81 6.65
C MET A 142 3.00 -13.64 8.15
N LEU A 143 3.74 -12.80 8.85
CA LEU A 143 3.82 -12.85 10.30
C LEU A 143 3.44 -11.54 11.01
N SER A 144 3.58 -10.38 10.37
CA SER A 144 3.51 -9.10 11.07
C SER A 144 2.09 -8.66 11.44
N ARG A 145 1.06 -9.31 10.88
CA ARG A 145 -0.36 -9.09 11.24
C ARG A 145 -0.59 -9.22 12.75
N SER A 146 -0.06 -10.26 13.38
CA SER A 146 -0.24 -10.53 14.81
C SER A 146 0.36 -9.46 15.72
N PHE A 147 1.20 -8.60 15.14
CA PHE A 147 1.86 -7.50 15.84
C PHE A 147 1.29 -6.13 15.47
N ASN A 148 0.14 -6.09 14.78
CA ASN A 148 -0.51 -4.89 14.26
C ASN A 148 0.41 -4.05 13.36
N MET A 149 1.15 -4.74 12.48
CA MET A 149 2.04 -4.13 11.51
C MET A 149 1.58 -4.47 10.09
N GLN A 150 1.36 -3.45 9.28
CA GLN A 150 0.81 -3.55 7.93
C GLN A 150 1.85 -3.13 6.88
N VAL A 151 1.80 -3.79 5.72
CA VAL A 151 2.67 -3.48 4.58
C VAL A 151 1.80 -3.11 3.39
N ILE A 152 2.13 -1.99 2.75
CA ILE A 152 1.51 -1.51 1.52
C ILE A 152 2.60 -1.42 0.46
N ILE A 153 2.50 -2.23 -0.58
CA ILE A 153 3.45 -2.26 -1.69
C ILE A 153 2.81 -1.66 -2.93
N CYS A 154 3.49 -0.71 -3.54
CA CYS A 154 3.08 -0.09 -4.79
C CYS A 154 3.98 -0.54 -5.94
N VAL A 155 3.35 -0.92 -7.05
CA VAL A 155 4.03 -1.34 -8.28
C VAL A 155 3.32 -0.79 -9.51
N GLN A 156 4.07 -0.51 -10.56
CA GLN A 156 3.47 -0.15 -11.85
C GLN A 156 2.91 -1.40 -12.56
N ARG A 157 3.65 -2.50 -12.46
CA ARG A 157 3.29 -3.81 -12.99
C ARG A 157 3.57 -4.87 -11.93
N ALA A 158 2.56 -5.65 -11.62
CA ALA A 158 2.72 -6.77 -10.73
C ALA A 158 3.23 -7.99 -11.52
N ASP A 159 4.42 -8.47 -11.11
CA ASP A 159 5.05 -9.64 -11.68
C ASP A 159 5.51 -10.55 -10.53
N ALA A 160 5.33 -11.86 -10.69
CA ALA A 160 5.66 -12.86 -9.65
C ALA A 160 7.13 -12.84 -9.22
N GLN A 161 8.05 -12.41 -10.10
CA GLN A 161 9.47 -12.34 -9.79
C GLN A 161 9.82 -11.36 -8.65
N TYR A 162 8.97 -10.32 -8.43
CA TYR A 162 9.15 -9.32 -7.38
C TYR A 162 8.52 -9.73 -6.05
N PHE A 163 7.71 -10.78 -6.07
CA PHE A 163 7.01 -11.29 -4.89
C PHE A 163 7.32 -12.77 -4.72
N SER A 164 7.36 -13.21 -3.48
CA SER A 164 7.33 -14.64 -3.15
C SER A 164 5.87 -15.14 -3.10
N THR A 165 5.69 -16.40 -2.75
CA THR A 165 4.35 -16.97 -2.45
C THR A 165 3.64 -16.23 -1.30
N ALA A 166 4.38 -15.51 -0.45
CA ALA A 166 3.82 -14.71 0.64
C ALA A 166 2.87 -13.58 0.17
N ARG A 167 2.88 -13.22 -1.13
CA ARG A 167 1.93 -12.26 -1.71
C ARG A 167 0.46 -12.61 -1.45
N ASP A 168 0.16 -13.90 -1.29
CA ASP A 168 -1.21 -14.37 -1.02
C ASP A 168 -1.74 -13.88 0.34
N ASN A 169 -0.84 -13.35 1.20
CA ASN A 169 -1.20 -12.66 2.44
C ASN A 169 -1.50 -11.15 2.25
N ALA A 170 -1.30 -10.60 1.06
CA ALA A 170 -1.79 -9.28 0.71
C ALA A 170 -3.29 -9.37 0.41
N ASN A 171 -4.09 -9.21 1.43
CA ASN A 171 -5.54 -9.43 1.37
C ASN A 171 -6.32 -8.20 0.86
N LEU A 172 -5.67 -7.05 0.70
CA LEU A 172 -6.20 -5.88 0.01
C LEU A 172 -5.43 -5.68 -1.29
N ILE A 173 -6.11 -5.82 -2.41
CA ILE A 173 -5.55 -5.55 -3.73
C ILE A 173 -6.31 -4.35 -4.33
N VAL A 174 -5.57 -3.35 -4.81
CA VAL A 174 -6.15 -2.22 -5.54
C VAL A 174 -5.43 -2.10 -6.88
N GLY A 175 -6.19 -2.22 -7.95
CA GLY A 175 -5.69 -2.02 -9.31
C GLY A 175 -6.32 -0.76 -9.91
N LEU A 176 -5.50 0.25 -10.27
CA LEU A 176 -5.96 1.52 -10.83
C LEU A 176 -5.60 1.65 -12.31
N GLY A 177 -6.53 2.20 -13.07
CA GLY A 177 -6.39 2.33 -14.53
C GLY A 177 -6.41 0.99 -15.24
N ASN A 178 -5.84 0.95 -16.44
CA ASN A 178 -5.75 -0.26 -17.26
C ASN A 178 -4.55 -1.09 -16.82
N LEU A 179 -4.82 -2.24 -16.23
CA LEU A 179 -3.78 -3.18 -15.80
C LEU A 179 -3.33 -4.06 -16.98
N SER A 180 -2.04 -4.40 -17.00
CA SER A 180 -1.52 -5.41 -17.93
C SER A 180 -2.14 -6.79 -17.66
N ASP A 181 -2.10 -7.67 -18.67
CA ASP A 181 -2.61 -9.04 -18.53
C ASP A 181 -1.92 -9.82 -17.42
N GLU A 182 -0.61 -9.62 -17.25
CA GLU A 182 0.17 -10.25 -16.18
C GLU A 182 -0.31 -9.76 -14.81
N SER A 183 -0.49 -8.45 -14.64
CA SER A 183 -0.98 -7.88 -13.38
C SER A 183 -2.39 -8.37 -13.05
N ARG A 184 -3.29 -8.44 -14.04
CA ARG A 184 -4.63 -9.01 -13.87
C ARG A 184 -4.57 -10.50 -13.51
N SER A 185 -3.71 -11.26 -14.17
CA SER A 185 -3.54 -12.70 -13.92
C SER A 185 -2.98 -12.96 -12.54
N MET A 186 -2.01 -12.15 -12.10
CA MET A 186 -1.36 -12.32 -10.80
C MET A 186 -2.25 -11.87 -9.63
N LEU A 187 -2.91 -10.71 -9.76
CA LEU A 187 -3.59 -10.07 -8.63
C LEU A 187 -5.09 -10.35 -8.58
N PHE A 188 -5.72 -10.62 -9.73
CA PHE A 188 -7.16 -10.76 -9.88
C PHE A 188 -7.54 -12.04 -10.64
N SER A 189 -6.77 -13.12 -10.49
CA SER A 189 -6.90 -14.35 -11.30
C SER A 189 -8.34 -14.85 -11.46
N SER A 190 -9.10 -14.93 -10.37
CA SER A 190 -10.47 -15.44 -10.34
C SER A 190 -11.52 -14.46 -10.90
N TYR A 191 -11.14 -13.19 -11.10
CA TYR A 191 -12.05 -12.11 -11.47
C TYR A 191 -11.70 -11.42 -12.80
N ARG A 192 -10.73 -11.97 -13.54
CA ARG A 192 -10.25 -11.36 -14.80
C ARG A 192 -11.35 -11.08 -15.81
N SER A 193 -12.32 -11.98 -15.92
CA SER A 193 -13.46 -11.86 -16.84
C SER A 193 -14.47 -10.80 -16.45
N GLU A 194 -14.48 -10.39 -15.18
CA GLU A 194 -15.37 -9.36 -14.66
C GLU A 194 -14.75 -7.95 -14.78
N MET A 195 -13.45 -7.87 -15.08
CA MET A 195 -12.73 -6.60 -15.16
C MET A 195 -12.89 -6.00 -16.56
N LEU A 196 -13.60 -4.88 -16.62
CA LEU A 196 -13.78 -4.13 -17.86
C LEU A 196 -12.47 -3.44 -18.28
N PRO A 197 -12.18 -3.36 -19.59
CA PRO A 197 -11.10 -2.53 -20.12
C PRO A 197 -11.45 -1.02 -20.00
N ASP A 198 -10.54 -0.15 -20.43
CA ASP A 198 -10.73 1.30 -20.56
C ASP A 198 -11.09 2.02 -19.26
N ARG A 199 -10.38 1.65 -18.19
CA ARG A 199 -10.47 2.35 -16.91
C ARG A 199 -9.81 3.73 -16.99
N LYS A 200 -10.55 4.77 -16.61
CA LYS A 200 -10.05 6.15 -16.53
C LYS A 200 -9.08 6.30 -15.36
N GLN A 201 -8.26 7.33 -15.41
CA GLN A 201 -7.42 7.72 -14.28
C GLN A 201 -8.24 7.83 -12.99
N GLY A 202 -7.71 7.30 -11.89
CA GLY A 202 -8.37 7.30 -10.58
C GLY A 202 -9.53 6.30 -10.47
N THR A 203 -9.81 5.48 -11.49
CA THR A 203 -10.79 4.39 -11.40
C THR A 203 -10.11 3.04 -11.52
N GLY A 204 -10.75 2.00 -11.00
CA GLY A 204 -10.14 0.66 -11.05
C GLY A 204 -10.96 -0.38 -10.29
N TYR A 205 -10.26 -1.31 -9.68
CA TYR A 205 -10.85 -2.41 -8.92
C TYR A 205 -10.17 -2.59 -7.57
N MET A 206 -10.97 -2.90 -6.59
CA MET A 206 -10.54 -3.31 -5.26
C MET A 206 -10.99 -4.75 -5.00
N LEU A 207 -10.07 -5.60 -4.57
CA LEU A 207 -10.35 -6.97 -4.15
C LEU A 207 -9.94 -7.12 -2.69
N THR A 208 -10.86 -7.60 -1.85
CA THR A 208 -10.62 -7.80 -0.43
C THR A 208 -10.76 -9.27 -0.09
N SER A 209 -9.73 -9.83 0.56
CA SER A 209 -9.69 -11.23 1.01
C SER A 209 -10.00 -12.26 -0.09
N GLY A 210 -9.67 -11.92 -1.34
CA GLY A 210 -9.85 -12.79 -2.49
C GLY A 210 -11.30 -13.06 -2.91
N THR A 211 -12.29 -12.41 -2.29
CA THR A 211 -13.71 -12.78 -2.49
C THR A 211 -14.64 -11.65 -2.92
N ASN A 212 -14.25 -10.40 -2.73
CA ASN A 212 -15.12 -9.24 -2.98
C ASN A 212 -14.43 -8.29 -3.98
N LEU A 213 -14.71 -8.49 -5.27
CA LEU A 213 -14.30 -7.54 -6.29
C LEU A 213 -15.28 -6.37 -6.35
N THR A 214 -14.78 -5.16 -6.19
CA THR A 214 -15.57 -3.93 -6.28
C THR A 214 -14.94 -3.00 -7.31
N ALA A 215 -15.74 -2.50 -8.25
CA ALA A 215 -15.32 -1.41 -9.13
C ALA A 215 -15.28 -0.12 -8.33
N VAL A 216 -14.14 0.59 -8.35
CA VAL A 216 -13.89 1.70 -7.43
C VAL A 216 -13.39 2.95 -8.14
N GLN A 217 -13.56 4.08 -7.43
CA GLN A 217 -13.02 5.39 -7.82
C GLN A 217 -12.32 6.03 -6.63
N VAL A 218 -11.18 6.63 -6.88
CA VAL A 218 -10.44 7.42 -5.87
C VAL A 218 -11.22 8.69 -5.59
N PRO A 219 -11.62 8.96 -4.34
CA PRO A 219 -12.30 10.21 -4.01
C PRO A 219 -11.38 11.41 -4.10
N THR A 220 -11.95 12.57 -4.37
CA THR A 220 -11.21 13.83 -4.37
C THR A 220 -10.76 14.20 -2.95
N ILE A 221 -9.51 14.59 -2.80
CA ILE A 221 -8.98 15.11 -1.54
C ILE A 221 -9.45 16.57 -1.39
N SER A 222 -10.36 16.81 -0.47
CA SER A 222 -10.95 18.14 -0.26
C SER A 222 -9.99 19.12 0.43
N ASN A 223 -9.04 18.63 1.21
CA ASN A 223 -8.06 19.47 1.92
C ASN A 223 -6.69 18.78 1.94
N MET A 224 -5.84 19.14 0.98
CA MET A 224 -4.50 18.56 0.83
C MET A 224 -3.56 18.96 1.97
N GLU A 225 -3.65 20.20 2.47
CA GLU A 225 -2.80 20.67 3.57
C GLU A 225 -3.09 19.92 4.86
N LYS A 226 -4.36 19.70 5.17
CA LYS A 226 -4.76 18.88 6.33
C LYS A 226 -4.26 17.45 6.19
N LEU A 227 -4.36 16.88 4.98
CA LEU A 227 -3.84 15.53 4.70
C LEU A 227 -2.32 15.48 4.93
N HIS A 228 -1.57 16.41 4.34
CA HIS A 228 -0.12 16.48 4.51
C HIS A 228 0.27 16.60 5.99
N LYS A 229 -0.43 17.45 6.76
CA LYS A 229 -0.17 17.63 8.19
C LYS A 229 -0.32 16.31 8.96
N VAL A 230 -1.44 15.61 8.83
CA VAL A 230 -1.69 14.38 9.62
C VAL A 230 -0.75 13.24 9.20
N VAL A 231 -0.38 13.15 7.91
CA VAL A 231 0.60 12.17 7.44
C VAL A 231 1.99 12.48 8.01
N ARG A 232 2.44 13.76 7.96
CA ARG A 232 3.71 14.17 8.58
C ARG A 232 3.78 13.83 10.07
N GLU A 233 2.71 14.06 10.81
CA GLU A 233 2.63 13.72 12.23
C GLU A 233 2.83 12.21 12.44
N ALA A 234 2.18 11.36 11.63
CA ALA A 234 2.30 9.92 11.71
C ALA A 234 3.68 9.39 11.27
N VAL A 235 4.33 10.05 10.31
CA VAL A 235 5.69 9.70 9.83
C VAL A 235 6.78 10.18 10.82
N ASN A 236 6.48 11.12 11.71
CA ASN A 236 7.41 11.61 12.73
C ASN A 236 7.31 10.88 14.08
N ARG A 237 6.31 10.05 14.30
CA ARG A 237 6.19 9.23 15.51
C ARG A 237 7.20 8.11 15.47
#